data_a696896e1353de6ac3caae1d25e03931
#
_entry.id   a696896e1353de6ac3caae1d25e03931
#
_cell.length_a   1.000
_cell.length_b   1.000
_cell.length_c   1.000
_cell.angle_alpha   90.00
_cell.angle_beta   90.00
_cell.angle_gamma   90.00
#
_symmetry.space_group_name_H-M   'P 1'
#
loop_
_entity.id
_entity.type
_entity.pdbx_description
1 polymer ?
#
loop_
_entity_poly.entity_id
_entity_poly.type
_entity_poly.pdbx_seq_one_letter_code
_entity_poly.pdbx_strand_id
1 'polypeptide(L)'
;MPELAELRLTADFINKSASGLKFVNIKKNPVHKGNDIEVPFKFFKISAESRGKELMLIISDNDSSEKRNLLMTMGMSGHFAHTNTGNELKHSHLMFIEKDGTTLSFVDVRRFGKWKWVDDWSSNRGPDPTKEYDAFTDNILDNLHKAAFNHPIHTVLMNQSYFNGIGNYLRAEILYRLSWINPFDSAREILKREPELFVLCRDIPLQAYKLGGGQLKDWESPFSTDPEPLRQFMRCYGNP
;
A
#
# COMPACT_ATOMS: atom_id res chain seq x y z
N MET A 1 -7.50 5.82 4.59
CA MET A 1 -6.14 5.21 4.70
C MET A 1 -5.92 4.39 3.45
N PRO A 2 -4.83 4.61 2.74
CA PRO A 2 -4.46 3.75 1.61
C PRO A 2 -4.41 2.26 2.01
N GLU A 3 -4.98 1.40 1.16
CA GLU A 3 -5.01 -0.04 1.33
C GLU A 3 -4.24 -0.70 0.17
N LEU A 4 -4.34 -2.00 -0.05
CA LEU A 4 -3.58 -2.74 -1.06
C LEU A 4 -3.62 -2.10 -2.46
N ALA A 5 -4.81 -1.73 -2.92
CA ALA A 5 -5.00 -1.15 -4.25
C ALA A 5 -4.25 0.18 -4.41
N GLU A 6 -4.34 1.05 -3.40
CA GLU A 6 -3.70 2.37 -3.40
C GLU A 6 -2.17 2.27 -3.30
N LEU A 7 -1.65 1.30 -2.53
CA LEU A 7 -0.20 1.06 -2.48
C LEU A 7 0.34 0.60 -3.83
N ARG A 8 -0.41 -0.25 -4.55
CA ARG A 8 -0.04 -0.70 -5.88
C ARG A 8 -0.06 0.45 -6.89
N LEU A 9 -1.11 1.27 -6.89
CA LEU A 9 -1.19 2.48 -7.71
C LEU A 9 -0.06 3.47 -7.40
N THR A 10 0.29 3.61 -6.13
CA THR A 10 1.42 4.45 -5.71
C THR A 10 2.75 3.91 -6.26
N ALA A 11 2.98 2.60 -6.22
CA ALA A 11 4.17 1.99 -6.80
C ALA A 11 4.24 2.22 -8.32
N ASP A 12 3.13 2.05 -9.03
CA ASP A 12 3.04 2.31 -10.48
C ASP A 12 3.31 3.79 -10.81
N PHE A 13 2.77 4.71 -10.00
CA PHE A 13 3.02 6.14 -10.16
C PHE A 13 4.51 6.48 -10.00
N ILE A 14 5.15 5.95 -8.96
CA ILE A 14 6.58 6.16 -8.72
C ILE A 14 7.39 5.61 -9.89
N ASN A 15 7.11 4.39 -10.33
CA ASN A 15 7.81 3.76 -11.44
C ASN A 15 7.66 4.55 -12.75
N LYS A 16 6.47 5.08 -13.01
CA LYS A 16 6.21 5.94 -14.18
C LYS A 16 6.95 7.27 -14.06
N SER A 17 6.85 7.94 -12.90
CA SER A 17 7.43 9.26 -12.67
C SER A 17 8.95 9.23 -12.61
N ALA A 18 9.54 8.16 -12.04
CA ALA A 18 11.00 8.01 -11.90
C ALA A 18 11.68 7.36 -13.13
N SER A 19 10.90 6.94 -14.13
CA SER A 19 11.43 6.26 -15.31
C SER A 19 12.44 7.13 -16.06
N GLY A 20 13.67 6.62 -16.22
CA GLY A 20 14.76 7.32 -16.92
C GLY A 20 15.40 8.46 -16.12
N LEU A 21 14.92 8.77 -14.94
CA LEU A 21 15.44 9.87 -14.13
C LEU A 21 16.65 9.44 -13.30
N LYS A 22 17.50 10.44 -12.98
CA LYS A 22 18.68 10.29 -12.13
C LYS A 22 18.58 11.26 -10.96
N PHE A 23 18.45 10.70 -9.78
CA PHE A 23 18.39 11.46 -8.55
C PHE A 23 19.80 11.72 -8.02
N VAL A 24 19.99 12.86 -7.35
CA VAL A 24 21.29 13.31 -6.83
C VAL A 24 21.28 13.54 -5.33
N ASN A 25 20.11 13.66 -4.72
CA ASN A 25 19.99 13.95 -3.29
C ASN A 25 18.66 13.45 -2.71
N ILE A 26 18.68 13.21 -1.40
CA ILE A 26 17.48 12.93 -0.61
C ILE A 26 17.41 13.97 0.51
N LYS A 27 16.29 14.68 0.61
CA LYS A 27 16.06 15.69 1.64
C LYS A 27 14.85 15.30 2.48
N LYS A 28 15.04 15.28 3.79
CA LYS A 28 13.94 15.13 4.75
C LYS A 28 13.50 16.49 5.27
N ASN A 29 12.21 16.69 5.39
CA ASN A 29 11.67 17.86 6.07
C ASN A 29 11.91 17.73 7.59
N PRO A 30 12.54 18.73 8.24
CA PRO A 30 12.88 18.68 9.67
C PRO A 30 11.68 18.48 10.60
N VAL A 31 10.47 18.88 10.19
CA VAL A 31 9.25 18.72 11.01
C VAL A 31 8.78 17.25 11.09
N HIS A 32 9.28 16.37 10.23
CA HIS A 32 8.93 14.96 10.27
C HIS A 32 9.86 14.19 11.22
N LYS A 33 9.27 13.36 12.08
CA LYS A 33 9.99 12.58 13.11
C LYS A 33 10.68 11.31 12.57
N GLY A 34 10.54 10.99 11.28
CA GLY A 34 11.22 9.86 10.65
C GLY A 34 12.73 10.05 10.62
N ASN A 35 13.44 8.96 10.40
CA ASN A 35 14.91 8.99 10.29
C ASN A 35 15.36 9.77 9.07
N ASP A 36 16.56 10.37 9.17
CA ASP A 36 17.25 10.88 8.01
C ASP A 36 17.65 9.74 7.09
N ILE A 37 17.62 10.00 5.78
CA ILE A 37 17.90 9.00 4.76
C ILE A 37 19.08 9.48 3.95
N GLU A 38 20.13 8.68 3.95
CA GLU A 38 21.33 8.91 3.17
C GLU A 38 21.64 7.70 2.31
N VAL A 39 22.14 7.93 1.11
CA VAL A 39 22.64 6.90 0.20
C VAL A 39 24.09 7.23 -0.16
N PRO A 40 24.97 6.21 -0.28
CA PRO A 40 26.36 6.43 -0.64
C PRO A 40 26.55 6.67 -2.16
N PHE A 41 25.46 6.84 -2.91
CA PHE A 41 25.47 6.96 -4.35
C PHE A 41 25.51 8.41 -4.80
N LYS A 42 26.41 8.73 -5.73
CA LYS A 42 26.45 10.04 -6.35
C LYS A 42 25.24 10.32 -7.24
N PHE A 43 24.81 9.29 -7.96
CA PHE A 43 23.61 9.28 -8.78
C PHE A 43 22.87 7.97 -8.54
N PHE A 44 21.55 8.04 -8.41
CA PHE A 44 20.76 6.84 -8.17
C PHE A 44 19.43 6.87 -8.95
N LYS A 45 18.88 5.70 -9.13
CA LYS A 45 17.55 5.47 -9.71
C LYS A 45 16.62 4.98 -8.62
N ILE A 46 15.32 5.18 -8.83
CA ILE A 46 14.27 4.72 -7.92
C ILE A 46 13.30 3.86 -8.72
N SER A 47 13.00 2.69 -8.17
CA SER A 47 11.82 1.91 -8.54
C SER A 47 11.03 1.56 -7.29
N ALA A 48 9.79 1.14 -7.45
CA ALA A 48 8.90 0.85 -6.34
C ALA A 48 8.15 -0.47 -6.53
N GLU A 49 7.95 -1.17 -5.43
CA GLU A 49 7.09 -2.35 -5.34
C GLU A 49 6.15 -2.20 -4.15
N SER A 50 4.97 -2.81 -4.24
CA SER A 50 4.01 -2.88 -3.14
C SER A 50 3.79 -4.33 -2.72
N ARG A 51 3.55 -4.55 -1.42
CA ARG A 51 3.12 -5.83 -0.85
C ARG A 51 2.12 -5.56 0.27
N GLY A 52 0.84 -5.83 0.01
CA GLY A 52 -0.23 -5.44 0.94
C GLY A 52 -0.24 -3.94 1.24
N LYS A 53 -0.06 -3.57 2.50
CA LYS A 53 0.01 -2.16 2.96
C LYS A 53 1.42 -1.63 3.12
N GLU A 54 2.40 -2.22 2.47
CA GLU A 54 3.78 -1.74 2.46
C GLU A 54 4.21 -1.36 1.04
N LEU A 55 5.05 -0.34 0.96
CA LEU A 55 5.70 0.14 -0.24
C LEU A 55 7.20 0.01 -0.06
N MET A 56 7.88 -0.63 -1.00
CA MET A 56 9.33 -0.71 -1.03
C MET A 56 9.86 0.20 -2.13
N LEU A 57 10.67 1.20 -1.78
CA LEU A 57 11.48 1.92 -2.76
C LEU A 57 12.82 1.21 -2.87
N ILE A 58 13.14 0.80 -4.09
CA ILE A 58 14.43 0.20 -4.44
C ILE A 58 15.29 1.31 -5.01
N ILE A 59 16.26 1.75 -4.23
CA ILE A 59 17.21 2.81 -4.60
C ILE A 59 18.49 2.14 -5.10
N SER A 60 18.74 2.26 -6.38
CA SER A 60 19.85 1.59 -7.08
C SER A 60 20.88 2.62 -7.50
N ASP A 61 22.15 2.32 -7.28
CA ASP A 61 23.24 3.11 -7.84
C ASP A 61 23.14 3.16 -9.37
N ASN A 62 23.48 4.31 -9.94
CA ASN A 62 23.47 4.45 -11.39
C ASN A 62 24.65 3.75 -12.07
N ASP A 63 25.77 3.61 -11.38
CA ASP A 63 27.06 3.24 -11.94
C ASP A 63 27.53 1.83 -11.48
N SER A 64 26.84 1.22 -10.54
CA SER A 64 27.11 -0.15 -10.05
C SER A 64 25.82 -0.98 -9.91
N SER A 65 25.94 -2.22 -9.45
CA SER A 65 24.82 -3.11 -9.14
C SER A 65 24.30 -2.95 -7.70
N GLU A 66 24.85 -2.02 -6.92
CA GLU A 66 24.45 -1.80 -5.55
C GLU A 66 23.03 -1.23 -5.46
N LYS A 67 22.26 -1.74 -4.50
CA LYS A 67 20.91 -1.25 -4.22
C LYS A 67 20.61 -1.27 -2.72
N ARG A 68 19.70 -0.41 -2.31
CA ARG A 68 19.18 -0.34 -0.94
C ARG A 68 17.66 -0.27 -0.97
N ASN A 69 17.03 -0.95 -0.05
CA ASN A 69 15.58 -1.02 0.04
C ASN A 69 15.08 -0.12 1.17
N LEU A 70 14.22 0.84 0.83
CA LEU A 70 13.56 1.73 1.78
C LEU A 70 12.09 1.30 1.92
N LEU A 71 11.76 0.64 3.02
CA LEU A 71 10.40 0.23 3.32
C LEU A 71 9.61 1.41 3.86
N MET A 72 8.42 1.64 3.28
CA MET A 72 7.53 2.74 3.64
C MET A 72 6.13 2.24 4.01
N THR A 73 5.51 2.95 4.93
CA THR A 73 4.07 2.86 5.20
C THR A 73 3.44 4.22 4.98
N MET A 74 2.30 4.26 4.31
CA MET A 74 1.69 5.52 3.85
C MET A 74 0.90 6.25 4.96
N GLY A 75 0.72 5.63 6.13
CA GLY A 75 -0.14 6.19 7.16
C GLY A 75 -1.59 6.31 6.67
N MET A 76 -2.20 7.46 6.87
CA MET A 76 -3.59 7.71 6.48
C MET A 76 -3.75 8.62 5.27
N SER A 77 -2.80 9.52 5.04
CA SER A 77 -2.85 10.56 4.00
C SER A 77 -1.60 10.57 3.10
N GLY A 78 -0.71 9.60 3.28
CA GLY A 78 0.52 9.56 2.50
C GLY A 78 0.26 9.26 1.02
N HIS A 79 0.91 10.02 0.17
CA HIS A 79 0.93 9.83 -1.28
C HIS A 79 2.24 10.35 -1.86
N PHE A 80 2.50 10.06 -3.12
CA PHE A 80 3.65 10.61 -3.83
C PHE A 80 3.22 11.65 -4.84
N ALA A 81 4.04 12.68 -5.00
CA ALA A 81 3.89 13.73 -6.01
C ALA A 81 5.22 13.98 -6.71
N HIS A 82 5.16 14.27 -8.00
CA HIS A 82 6.29 14.69 -8.81
C HIS A 82 6.11 16.16 -9.17
N THR A 83 7.02 17.02 -8.76
CA THR A 83 6.89 18.47 -8.86
C THR A 83 8.14 19.10 -9.44
N ASN A 84 7.97 20.21 -10.17
CA ASN A 84 9.08 21.00 -10.69
C ASN A 84 9.76 21.77 -9.55
N THR A 85 11.00 22.17 -9.78
CA THR A 85 11.83 22.97 -8.86
C THR A 85 11.07 24.17 -8.29
N GLY A 86 11.10 24.30 -6.97
CA GLY A 86 10.47 25.42 -6.25
C GLY A 86 8.94 25.28 -6.07
N ASN A 87 8.34 24.18 -6.54
CA ASN A 87 6.91 23.93 -6.40
C ASN A 87 6.62 22.74 -5.48
N GLU A 88 7.49 22.48 -4.51
CA GLU A 88 7.28 21.40 -3.54
C GLU A 88 5.98 21.64 -2.74
N LEU A 89 5.22 20.59 -2.56
CA LEU A 89 3.97 20.67 -1.81
C LEU A 89 4.24 20.88 -0.31
N LYS A 90 3.38 21.64 0.34
CA LYS A 90 3.49 22.05 1.76
C LYS A 90 3.82 20.90 2.73
N HIS A 91 3.39 19.69 2.46
CA HIS A 91 3.56 18.52 3.33
C HIS A 91 4.49 17.48 2.73
N SER A 92 5.44 17.90 1.88
CA SER A 92 6.54 17.05 1.40
C SER A 92 7.49 16.76 2.55
N HIS A 93 7.62 15.47 2.93
CA HIS A 93 8.40 15.06 4.10
C HIS A 93 9.66 14.29 3.75
N LEU A 94 9.67 13.58 2.63
CA LEU A 94 10.86 12.94 2.07
C LEU A 94 10.88 13.27 0.58
N MET A 95 11.95 13.92 0.12
CA MET A 95 12.07 14.45 -1.23
C MET A 95 13.29 13.84 -1.90
N PHE A 96 13.10 13.20 -3.03
CA PHE A 96 14.14 12.68 -3.92
C PHE A 96 14.35 13.72 -5.02
N ILE A 97 15.54 14.29 -5.07
CA ILE A 97 15.83 15.48 -5.88
C ILE A 97 16.63 15.06 -7.12
N GLU A 98 16.15 15.42 -8.29
CA GLU A 98 16.83 15.25 -9.57
C GLU A 98 17.89 16.31 -9.81
N LYS A 99 18.75 16.09 -10.79
CA LYS A 99 19.84 17.01 -11.14
C LYS A 99 19.34 18.39 -11.58
N ASP A 100 18.18 18.48 -12.22
CA ASP A 100 17.54 19.73 -12.64
C ASP A 100 16.72 20.40 -11.53
N GLY A 101 16.66 19.76 -10.33
CA GLY A 101 15.92 20.22 -9.16
C GLY A 101 14.47 19.76 -9.09
N THR A 102 13.96 19.06 -10.10
CA THR A 102 12.66 18.40 -10.00
C THR A 102 12.65 17.38 -8.86
N THR A 103 11.52 17.19 -8.21
CA THR A 103 11.44 16.34 -7.01
C THR A 103 10.32 15.31 -7.09
N LEU A 104 10.65 14.07 -6.71
CA LEU A 104 9.66 13.06 -6.34
C LEU A 104 9.51 13.09 -4.81
N SER A 105 8.33 13.45 -4.32
CA SER A 105 8.11 13.74 -2.90
C SER A 105 7.11 12.81 -2.26
N PHE A 106 7.42 12.29 -1.07
CA PHE A 106 6.43 11.71 -0.17
C PHE A 106 5.72 12.84 0.59
N VAL A 107 4.44 12.98 0.34
CA VAL A 107 3.56 14.01 0.91
C VAL A 107 2.63 13.36 1.93
N ASP A 108 2.57 13.87 3.16
CA ASP A 108 1.70 13.33 4.21
C ASP A 108 1.26 14.41 5.20
N VAL A 109 0.05 14.90 5.01
CA VAL A 109 -0.55 15.96 5.86
C VAL A 109 -0.58 15.55 7.33
N ARG A 110 -0.87 14.27 7.62
CA ARG A 110 -1.02 13.76 8.99
C ARG A 110 0.28 13.28 9.63
N ARG A 111 1.33 13.10 8.86
CA ARG A 111 2.67 12.66 9.32
C ARG A 111 2.66 11.30 10.04
N PHE A 112 1.81 10.38 9.63
CA PHE A 112 1.73 9.02 10.16
C PHE A 112 2.51 8.02 9.32
N GLY A 113 2.90 8.39 8.10
CA GLY A 113 3.78 7.61 7.26
C GLY A 113 5.14 7.42 7.92
N LYS A 114 5.77 6.30 7.65
CA LYS A 114 7.08 5.94 8.20
C LYS A 114 7.92 5.32 7.11
N TRP A 115 9.24 5.41 7.29
CA TRP A 115 10.21 4.77 6.41
C TRP A 115 11.41 4.27 7.21
N LYS A 116 12.03 3.21 6.72
CA LYS A 116 13.26 2.63 7.28
C LYS A 116 14.01 1.82 6.23
N TRP A 117 15.33 1.77 6.34
CA TRP A 117 16.13 0.83 5.56
C TRP A 117 15.87 -0.59 6.02
N VAL A 118 15.78 -1.51 5.07
CA VAL A 118 15.54 -2.94 5.32
C VAL A 118 16.22 -3.80 4.25
N ASP A 119 16.41 -5.06 4.57
CA ASP A 119 16.86 -6.06 3.59
C ASP A 119 15.66 -6.66 2.84
N ASP A 120 14.49 -6.80 3.51
CA ASP A 120 13.30 -7.44 2.98
C ASP A 120 12.02 -6.84 3.60
N TRP A 121 10.86 -7.31 3.15
CA TRP A 121 9.53 -6.98 3.67
C TRP A 121 9.40 -7.32 5.16
N SER A 122 8.44 -6.67 5.84
CA SER A 122 8.19 -6.93 7.26
C SER A 122 7.76 -8.38 7.50
N SER A 123 8.51 -9.11 8.31
CA SER A 123 8.27 -10.53 8.63
C SER A 123 6.96 -10.80 9.39
N ASN A 124 6.38 -9.77 10.01
CA ASN A 124 5.10 -9.86 10.74
C ASN A 124 3.87 -9.63 9.85
N ARG A 125 4.06 -9.50 8.53
CA ARG A 125 2.97 -9.38 7.56
C ARG A 125 2.85 -10.65 6.73
N GLY A 126 1.61 -11.07 6.50
CA GLY A 126 1.31 -12.21 5.66
C GLY A 126 1.56 -11.94 4.17
N PRO A 127 1.41 -12.97 3.33
CA PRO A 127 1.48 -12.81 1.89
C PRO A 127 0.41 -11.85 1.33
N ASP A 128 0.71 -11.23 0.20
CA ASP A 128 -0.21 -10.36 -0.53
C ASP A 128 -1.24 -11.21 -1.30
N PRO A 129 -2.54 -11.10 -1.02
CA PRO A 129 -3.55 -11.95 -1.67
C PRO A 129 -3.62 -11.77 -3.19
N THR A 130 -3.11 -10.68 -3.73
CA THR A 130 -3.17 -10.40 -5.17
C THR A 130 -1.94 -10.85 -5.96
N LYS A 131 -0.81 -11.06 -5.26
CA LYS A 131 0.48 -11.42 -5.86
C LYS A 131 0.98 -12.80 -5.42
N GLU A 132 0.56 -13.23 -4.22
CA GLU A 132 1.07 -14.43 -3.54
C GLU A 132 -0.13 -15.29 -3.08
N TYR A 133 -1.12 -15.52 -3.97
CA TYR A 133 -2.43 -16.06 -3.59
C TYR A 133 -2.36 -17.44 -2.92
N ASP A 134 -1.56 -18.36 -3.44
CA ASP A 134 -1.42 -19.70 -2.84
C ASP A 134 -0.78 -19.61 -1.45
N ALA A 135 0.32 -18.86 -1.32
CA ALA A 135 0.97 -18.62 -0.04
C ALA A 135 0.05 -17.87 0.96
N PHE A 136 -0.81 -16.96 0.48
CA PHE A 136 -1.83 -16.30 1.27
C PHE A 136 -2.84 -17.29 1.83
N THR A 137 -3.35 -18.18 0.99
CA THR A 137 -4.32 -19.20 1.38
C THR A 137 -3.71 -20.18 2.37
N ASP A 138 -2.53 -20.71 2.06
CA ASP A 138 -1.79 -21.64 2.93
C ASP A 138 -1.50 -21.03 4.29
N ASN A 139 -1.02 -19.76 4.33
CA ASN A 139 -0.76 -19.06 5.58
C ASN A 139 -2.00 -18.97 6.49
N ILE A 140 -3.18 -18.80 5.93
CA ILE A 140 -4.44 -18.76 6.70
C ILE A 140 -4.82 -20.17 7.16
N LEU A 141 -4.83 -21.14 6.25
CA LEU A 141 -5.26 -22.52 6.55
C LEU A 141 -4.38 -23.18 7.60
N ASP A 142 -3.06 -23.05 7.51
CA ASP A 142 -2.10 -23.58 8.48
C ASP A 142 -2.26 -22.96 9.87
N ASN A 143 -2.76 -21.74 9.93
CA ASN A 143 -2.90 -20.98 11.18
C ASN A 143 -4.34 -20.96 11.73
N LEU A 144 -5.32 -21.61 11.10
CA LEU A 144 -6.71 -21.62 11.57
C LEU A 144 -6.89 -22.10 13.01
N HIS A 145 -5.97 -22.93 13.50
CA HIS A 145 -6.00 -23.44 14.89
C HIS A 145 -5.67 -22.35 15.93
N LYS A 146 -5.05 -21.24 15.55
CA LYS A 146 -4.64 -20.16 16.47
C LYS A 146 -5.83 -19.39 17.03
N ALA A 147 -5.67 -18.88 18.26
CA ALA A 147 -6.71 -18.12 18.97
C ALA A 147 -7.19 -16.87 18.22
N ALA A 148 -6.34 -16.28 17.38
CA ALA A 148 -6.71 -15.12 16.54
C ALA A 148 -7.95 -15.40 15.68
N PHE A 149 -8.14 -16.64 15.21
CA PHE A 149 -9.28 -17.02 14.37
C PHE A 149 -10.57 -17.34 15.14
N ASN A 150 -10.56 -17.28 16.46
CA ASN A 150 -11.77 -17.33 17.28
C ASN A 150 -12.52 -15.99 17.31
N HIS A 151 -11.86 -14.89 16.93
CA HIS A 151 -12.49 -13.59 16.84
C HIS A 151 -13.42 -13.48 15.62
N PRO A 152 -14.37 -12.53 15.65
CA PRO A 152 -15.27 -12.25 14.52
C PRO A 152 -14.52 -12.04 13.20
N ILE A 153 -15.06 -12.56 12.09
CA ILE A 153 -14.41 -12.45 10.76
C ILE A 153 -14.12 -10.99 10.38
N HIS A 154 -15.03 -10.05 10.69
CA HIS A 154 -14.79 -8.64 10.40
C HIS A 154 -13.57 -8.06 11.13
N THR A 155 -13.20 -8.60 12.28
CA THR A 155 -11.99 -8.20 13.02
C THR A 155 -10.75 -8.86 12.44
N VAL A 156 -10.84 -10.16 12.12
CA VAL A 156 -9.69 -10.95 11.63
C VAL A 156 -9.25 -10.51 10.24
N LEU A 157 -10.16 -10.08 9.37
CA LEU A 157 -9.86 -9.48 8.07
C LEU A 157 -8.95 -8.23 8.14
N MET A 158 -8.85 -7.58 9.29
CA MET A 158 -7.94 -6.45 9.53
C MET A 158 -6.56 -6.87 10.02
N ASN A 159 -6.35 -8.14 10.32
CA ASN A 159 -5.08 -8.65 10.82
C ASN A 159 -4.09 -8.84 9.67
N GLN A 160 -3.12 -7.96 9.59
CA GLN A 160 -2.15 -7.90 8.48
C GLN A 160 -1.19 -9.09 8.44
N SER A 161 -1.10 -9.91 9.50
CA SER A 161 -0.32 -11.16 9.48
C SER A 161 -1.00 -12.27 8.68
N TYR A 162 -2.29 -12.13 8.39
CA TYR A 162 -3.08 -13.09 7.62
C TYR A 162 -3.72 -12.47 6.39
N PHE A 163 -4.25 -11.26 6.51
CA PHE A 163 -4.99 -10.54 5.47
C PHE A 163 -4.24 -9.24 5.09
N ASN A 164 -3.00 -9.42 4.65
CA ASN A 164 -2.13 -8.30 4.33
C ASN A 164 -2.72 -7.44 3.20
N GLY A 165 -2.85 -6.15 3.47
CA GLY A 165 -3.39 -5.19 2.50
C GLY A 165 -4.86 -4.85 2.69
N ILE A 166 -5.64 -5.72 3.34
CA ILE A 166 -7.06 -5.47 3.59
C ILE A 166 -7.23 -4.46 4.71
N GLY A 167 -8.01 -3.43 4.48
CA GLY A 167 -8.38 -2.42 5.44
C GLY A 167 -9.88 -2.23 5.52
N ASN A 168 -10.31 -1.06 5.96
CA ASN A 168 -11.73 -0.84 6.27
C ASN A 168 -12.64 -0.91 5.05
N TYR A 169 -12.25 -0.31 3.92
CA TYR A 169 -13.13 -0.31 2.76
C TYR A 169 -13.10 -1.66 2.05
N LEU A 170 -11.93 -2.28 1.86
CA LEU A 170 -11.84 -3.60 1.25
C LEU A 170 -12.58 -4.64 2.09
N ARG A 171 -12.43 -4.60 3.42
CA ARG A 171 -13.19 -5.46 4.33
C ARG A 171 -14.70 -5.29 4.15
N ALA A 172 -15.19 -4.04 4.12
CA ALA A 172 -16.60 -3.75 3.96
C ALA A 172 -17.13 -4.30 2.62
N GLU A 173 -16.40 -4.08 1.53
CA GLU A 173 -16.78 -4.56 0.20
C GLU A 173 -16.72 -6.08 0.07
N ILE A 174 -15.76 -6.75 0.71
CA ILE A 174 -15.66 -8.21 0.76
C ILE A 174 -16.85 -8.79 1.51
N LEU A 175 -17.12 -8.31 2.72
CA LEU A 175 -18.22 -8.83 3.55
C LEU A 175 -19.59 -8.53 2.95
N TYR A 176 -19.77 -7.40 2.29
CA TYR A 176 -21.01 -7.07 1.58
C TYR A 176 -21.35 -8.10 0.48
N ARG A 177 -20.33 -8.62 -0.23
CA ARG A 177 -20.51 -9.63 -1.27
C ARG A 177 -20.81 -11.02 -0.72
N LEU A 178 -20.57 -11.23 0.56
CA LEU A 178 -20.94 -12.42 1.33
C LEU A 178 -22.11 -12.10 2.28
N SER A 179 -23.15 -11.46 1.76
CA SER A 179 -24.28 -10.93 2.57
C SER A 179 -25.06 -12.01 3.34
N TRP A 180 -24.85 -13.27 3.03
CA TRP A 180 -25.46 -14.41 3.74
C TRP A 180 -24.70 -14.87 4.98
N ILE A 181 -23.47 -14.37 5.22
CA ILE A 181 -22.72 -14.64 6.44
C ILE A 181 -23.01 -13.60 7.52
N ASN A 182 -22.92 -14.01 8.77
CA ASN A 182 -22.91 -13.06 9.87
C ASN A 182 -21.45 -12.60 10.13
N PRO A 183 -21.10 -11.30 9.95
CA PRO A 183 -19.74 -10.81 10.13
C PRO A 183 -19.22 -10.90 11.57
N PHE A 184 -20.09 -11.20 12.52
CA PHE A 184 -19.73 -11.39 13.94
C PHE A 184 -19.43 -12.85 14.31
N ASP A 185 -19.65 -13.78 13.40
CA ASP A 185 -19.28 -15.18 13.60
C ASP A 185 -17.76 -15.36 13.60
N SER A 186 -17.31 -16.43 14.24
CA SER A 186 -15.90 -16.82 14.30
C SER A 186 -15.27 -16.92 12.91
N ALA A 187 -14.13 -16.27 12.72
CA ALA A 187 -13.40 -16.34 11.46
C ALA A 187 -13.04 -17.79 11.08
N ARG A 188 -12.72 -18.63 12.08
CA ARG A 188 -12.42 -20.05 11.87
C ARG A 188 -13.59 -20.80 11.22
N GLU A 189 -14.81 -20.55 11.66
CA GLU A 189 -16.01 -21.20 11.12
C GLU A 189 -16.34 -20.70 9.72
N ILE A 190 -16.28 -19.36 9.55
CA ILE A 190 -16.54 -18.74 8.24
C ILE A 190 -15.52 -19.25 7.20
N LEU A 191 -14.22 -19.21 7.49
CA LEU A 191 -13.17 -19.61 6.56
C LEU A 191 -13.23 -21.10 6.16
N LYS A 192 -13.74 -21.96 7.05
CA LYS A 192 -13.98 -23.36 6.72
C LYS A 192 -15.20 -23.59 5.82
N ARG A 193 -16.22 -22.76 5.97
CA ARG A 193 -17.51 -22.91 5.29
C ARG A 193 -17.58 -22.15 3.97
N GLU A 194 -16.88 -21.01 3.89
CA GLU A 194 -17.00 -20.05 2.79
C GLU A 194 -15.65 -19.87 2.06
N PRO A 195 -15.24 -20.80 1.20
CA PRO A 195 -13.97 -20.68 0.46
C PRO A 195 -13.97 -19.50 -0.50
N GLU A 196 -15.12 -18.98 -0.90
CA GLU A 196 -15.27 -17.79 -1.73
C GLU A 196 -14.64 -16.54 -1.07
N LEU A 197 -14.55 -16.49 0.27
CA LEU A 197 -13.91 -15.40 0.98
C LEU A 197 -12.45 -15.21 0.56
N PHE A 198 -11.70 -16.28 0.31
CA PHE A 198 -10.32 -16.19 -0.17
C PHE A 198 -10.26 -15.55 -1.57
N VAL A 199 -11.17 -15.97 -2.45
CA VAL A 199 -11.28 -15.41 -3.81
C VAL A 199 -11.60 -13.91 -3.76
N LEU A 200 -12.55 -13.51 -2.92
CA LEU A 200 -12.91 -12.10 -2.75
C LEU A 200 -11.76 -11.26 -2.15
N CYS A 201 -10.97 -11.83 -1.25
CA CYS A 201 -9.79 -11.17 -0.70
C CYS A 201 -8.73 -10.86 -1.78
N ARG A 202 -8.69 -11.60 -2.88
CA ARG A 202 -7.87 -11.33 -4.06
C ARG A 202 -8.56 -10.39 -5.05
N ASP A 203 -9.80 -10.72 -5.42
CA ASP A 203 -10.46 -10.12 -6.59
C ASP A 203 -10.96 -8.69 -6.30
N ILE A 204 -11.44 -8.43 -5.07
CA ILE A 204 -11.90 -7.10 -4.69
C ILE A 204 -10.76 -6.05 -4.72
N PRO A 205 -9.58 -6.29 -4.10
CA PRO A 205 -8.46 -5.38 -4.24
C PRO A 205 -7.95 -5.23 -5.66
N LEU A 206 -7.92 -6.30 -6.46
CA LEU A 206 -7.53 -6.23 -7.88
C LEU A 206 -8.50 -5.38 -8.69
N GLN A 207 -9.79 -5.48 -8.43
CA GLN A 207 -10.79 -4.68 -9.10
C GLN A 207 -10.72 -3.21 -8.68
N ALA A 208 -10.56 -2.93 -7.39
CA ALA A 208 -10.32 -1.59 -6.88
C ALA A 208 -9.08 -0.95 -7.54
N TYR A 209 -7.97 -1.69 -7.63
CA TYR A 209 -6.77 -1.24 -8.32
C TYR A 209 -7.03 -0.88 -9.80
N LYS A 210 -7.72 -1.74 -10.55
CA LYS A 210 -8.06 -1.50 -11.97
C LYS A 210 -8.94 -0.26 -12.17
N LEU A 211 -9.72 0.09 -11.17
CA LEU A 211 -10.64 1.24 -11.18
C LEU A 211 -10.03 2.52 -10.59
N GLY A 212 -8.72 2.51 -10.27
CA GLY A 212 -8.02 3.70 -9.79
C GLY A 212 -8.01 3.88 -8.27
N GLY A 213 -8.36 2.85 -7.50
CA GLY A 213 -8.35 2.87 -6.03
C GLY A 213 -9.69 3.27 -5.42
N GLY A 214 -9.79 3.14 -4.09
CA GLY A 214 -11.00 3.53 -3.34
C GLY A 214 -11.18 5.05 -3.24
N GLN A 215 -12.42 5.50 -3.10
CA GLN A 215 -12.72 6.91 -2.77
C GLN A 215 -12.42 7.16 -1.29
N LEU A 216 -11.20 7.58 -1.00
CA LEU A 216 -10.74 7.80 0.36
C LEU A 216 -10.63 9.30 0.66
N LYS A 217 -11.06 9.72 1.85
CA LYS A 217 -11.10 11.13 2.24
C LYS A 217 -9.76 11.87 2.11
N ASP A 218 -8.67 11.20 2.42
CA ASP A 218 -7.33 11.80 2.52
C ASP A 218 -6.35 11.21 1.47
N TRP A 219 -6.85 10.57 0.42
CA TRP A 219 -6.03 10.01 -0.65
C TRP A 219 -6.76 10.08 -1.99
N GLU A 220 -6.07 10.54 -3.01
CA GLU A 220 -6.56 10.60 -4.38
C GLU A 220 -5.68 9.74 -5.29
N SER A 221 -6.29 9.17 -6.33
CA SER A 221 -5.55 8.42 -7.34
C SER A 221 -4.54 9.33 -8.04
N PRO A 222 -3.28 8.90 -8.16
CA PRO A 222 -2.29 9.66 -8.94
C PRO A 222 -2.54 9.57 -10.46
N PHE A 223 -3.51 8.77 -10.88
CA PHE A 223 -3.91 8.62 -12.28
C PHE A 223 -5.31 9.18 -12.47
N SER A 224 -5.50 9.90 -13.59
CA SER A 224 -6.84 10.32 -13.99
C SER A 224 -7.68 9.09 -14.38
N THR A 225 -8.78 8.86 -13.68
CA THR A 225 -9.72 7.77 -13.91
C THR A 225 -11.14 8.31 -13.96
N ASP A 226 -12.00 7.67 -14.76
CA ASP A 226 -13.44 7.91 -14.69
C ASP A 226 -13.94 7.42 -13.30
N PRO A 227 -14.58 8.27 -12.49
CA PRO A 227 -15.05 7.88 -11.17
C PRO A 227 -16.29 6.97 -11.20
N GLU A 228 -17.04 6.93 -12.31
CA GLU A 228 -18.32 6.24 -12.38
C GLU A 228 -18.18 4.71 -12.22
N PRO A 229 -17.26 4.01 -12.90
CA PRO A 229 -17.06 2.57 -12.67
C PRO A 229 -16.68 2.24 -11.23
N LEU A 230 -15.92 3.12 -10.59
CA LEU A 230 -15.55 2.95 -9.17
C LEU A 230 -16.77 3.12 -8.25
N ARG A 231 -17.63 4.10 -8.50
CA ARG A 231 -18.89 4.29 -7.74
C ARG A 231 -19.79 3.07 -7.85
N GLN A 232 -19.91 2.49 -9.03
CA GLN A 232 -20.71 1.28 -9.25
C GLN A 232 -20.09 0.05 -8.56
N PHE A 233 -18.78 0.02 -8.43
CA PHE A 233 -18.06 -1.06 -7.73
C PHE A 233 -18.19 -0.97 -6.22
N MET A 234 -18.11 0.25 -5.64
CA MET A 234 -18.23 0.52 -4.21
C MET A 234 -19.70 0.44 -3.78
N ARG A 235 -20.11 -0.69 -3.22
CA ARG A 235 -21.52 -0.97 -2.89
C ARG A 235 -21.87 -0.73 -1.42
N CYS A 236 -20.90 -0.73 -0.55
CA CYS A 236 -21.09 -0.64 0.88
C CYS A 236 -20.34 0.55 1.47
N TYR A 237 -19.05 0.66 1.24
CA TYR A 237 -18.22 1.67 1.89
C TYR A 237 -18.49 3.07 1.33
N GLY A 238 -18.92 3.99 2.23
CA GLY A 238 -19.24 5.39 1.87
C GLY A 238 -20.64 5.58 1.27
N ASN A 239 -21.42 4.54 1.14
CA ASN A 239 -22.83 4.64 0.79
C ASN A 239 -23.68 4.75 2.08
N PRO A 240 -24.73 5.62 2.09
CA PRO A 240 -25.63 5.77 3.22
C PRO A 240 -26.48 4.51 3.47
#